data_559ab62f952c612a4f9beb99e74f63f5
#
_entry.id   559ab62f952c612a4f9beb99e74f63f5
#
_cell.length_a   1.000
_cell.length_b   1.000
_cell.length_c   1.000
_cell.angle_alpha   90.00
_cell.angle_beta   90.00
_cell.angle_gamma   90.00
#
_symmetry.space_group_name_H-M   'P 1'
#
loop_
_entity.id
_entity.type
_entity.pdbx_description
1 polymer ?
#
loop_
_entity_poly.entity_id
_entity_poly.type
_entity_poly.pdbx_seq_one_letter_code
_entity_poly.pdbx_strand_id
1 'polypeptide(L)'
;MSNIAQVLTIAGSDSGGGAGIQADLKTFQMQGVFGTSVITAVTAQNTLGVFDIHPIPLKTIQAQLEAVKNDFHIASAKIGMLGTADIIECVADFLSHRPFGTLVLDPVMIAKGGAPLLQQQAVSALSKYLLPLADVITPNIPEAEALTGFKISDTASIQQAALDLQKQGAKNVIIKGGHSLNSQSQQCQDWILLQNGEHFVLESVRFEIGRASCRERVSSPV
;
A
#
# COMPACT_ATOMS: atom_id res chain seq x y z
N MET A 1 -2.20 -32.36 1.18
CA MET A 1 -2.96 -31.20 0.68
C MET A 1 -2.02 -30.02 0.74
N SER A 2 -1.74 -29.33 -0.36
CA SER A 2 -0.92 -28.12 -0.35
C SER A 2 -1.65 -27.07 0.51
N ASN A 3 -1.01 -26.60 1.59
CA ASN A 3 -1.57 -25.56 2.42
C ASN A 3 -1.54 -24.26 1.58
N ILE A 4 -2.70 -23.82 1.09
CA ILE A 4 -2.82 -22.54 0.38
C ILE A 4 -2.53 -21.44 1.42
N ALA A 5 -1.56 -20.58 1.13
CA ALA A 5 -1.23 -19.46 2.00
C ALA A 5 -2.44 -18.52 2.12
N GLN A 6 -2.72 -18.09 3.35
CA GLN A 6 -3.79 -17.14 3.66
C GLN A 6 -3.18 -15.75 3.83
N VAL A 7 -3.76 -14.76 3.19
CA VAL A 7 -3.25 -13.38 3.19
C VAL A 7 -4.37 -12.39 3.47
N LEU A 8 -4.03 -11.24 4.02
CA LEU A 8 -4.98 -10.22 4.43
C LEU A 8 -4.73 -8.90 3.70
N THR A 9 -5.77 -8.22 3.25
CA THR A 9 -5.71 -6.78 2.93
C THR A 9 -6.49 -5.96 3.94
N ILE A 10 -5.90 -4.88 4.45
CA ILE A 10 -6.52 -3.88 5.32
C ILE A 10 -6.56 -2.58 4.53
N ALA A 11 -7.71 -2.24 3.95
CA ALA A 11 -7.82 -1.08 3.08
C ALA A 11 -9.27 -0.64 2.86
N GLY A 12 -9.44 0.50 2.20
CA GLY A 12 -10.74 0.93 1.69
C GLY A 12 -11.24 0.07 0.54
N SER A 13 -12.54 0.07 0.34
CA SER A 13 -13.24 -0.56 -0.79
C SER A 13 -13.27 0.40 -1.98
N ASP A 14 -13.12 -0.11 -3.20
CA ASP A 14 -13.32 0.60 -4.46
C ASP A 14 -14.48 -0.02 -5.24
N SER A 15 -15.61 0.72 -5.36
CA SER A 15 -16.79 0.25 -6.10
C SER A 15 -16.50 0.01 -7.59
N GLY A 16 -15.50 0.69 -8.17
CA GLY A 16 -15.02 0.46 -9.54
C GLY A 16 -14.15 -0.79 -9.70
N GLY A 17 -13.68 -1.38 -8.59
CA GLY A 17 -12.96 -2.64 -8.56
C GLY A 17 -11.51 -2.61 -9.06
N GLY A 18 -10.96 -1.43 -9.38
CA GLY A 18 -9.61 -1.23 -9.90
C GLY A 18 -8.56 -0.89 -8.83
N ALA A 19 -8.98 -0.62 -7.59
CA ALA A 19 -8.12 -0.29 -6.46
C ALA A 19 -8.65 -0.95 -5.16
N GLY A 20 -8.11 -0.56 -4.01
CA GLY A 20 -8.54 -0.99 -2.70
C GLY A 20 -8.57 -2.51 -2.52
N ILE A 21 -9.42 -2.97 -1.61
CA ILE A 21 -9.54 -4.41 -1.32
C ILE A 21 -9.92 -5.24 -2.54
N GLN A 22 -10.70 -4.71 -3.48
CA GLN A 22 -11.12 -5.44 -4.67
C GLN A 22 -9.94 -5.78 -5.58
N ALA A 23 -9.04 -4.83 -5.80
CA ALA A 23 -7.84 -5.07 -6.58
C ALA A 23 -6.87 -6.01 -5.86
N ASP A 24 -6.75 -5.88 -4.53
CA ASP A 24 -5.91 -6.74 -3.73
C ASP A 24 -6.42 -8.19 -3.75
N LEU A 25 -7.71 -8.43 -3.54
CA LEU A 25 -8.32 -9.75 -3.57
C LEU A 25 -8.21 -10.43 -4.95
N LYS A 26 -8.42 -9.67 -6.05
CA LYS A 26 -8.18 -10.16 -7.41
C LYS A 26 -6.72 -10.58 -7.61
N THR A 27 -5.78 -9.77 -7.12
CA THR A 27 -4.35 -10.08 -7.20
C THR A 27 -4.01 -11.32 -6.38
N PHE A 28 -4.53 -11.45 -5.17
CA PHE A 28 -4.34 -12.63 -4.33
C PHE A 28 -4.86 -13.90 -5.02
N GLN A 29 -6.06 -13.84 -5.60
CA GLN A 29 -6.63 -14.95 -6.36
C GLN A 29 -5.74 -15.34 -7.54
N MET A 30 -5.23 -14.37 -8.30
CA MET A 30 -4.33 -14.62 -9.43
C MET A 30 -2.98 -15.21 -9.02
N GLN A 31 -2.53 -14.92 -7.80
CA GLN A 31 -1.31 -15.49 -7.21
C GLN A 31 -1.54 -16.85 -6.52
N GLY A 32 -2.76 -17.40 -6.57
CA GLY A 32 -3.08 -18.71 -5.99
C GLY A 32 -3.08 -18.72 -4.46
N VAL A 33 -3.29 -17.59 -3.79
CA VAL A 33 -3.39 -17.50 -2.34
C VAL A 33 -4.82 -17.17 -1.91
N PHE A 34 -5.21 -17.57 -0.70
CA PHE A 34 -6.53 -17.27 -0.15
C PHE A 34 -6.53 -15.87 0.47
N GLY A 35 -7.30 -14.95 -0.13
CA GLY A 35 -7.38 -13.56 0.32
C GLY A 35 -8.51 -13.32 1.30
N THR A 36 -8.19 -12.69 2.43
CA THR A 36 -9.15 -12.13 3.40
C THR A 36 -9.07 -10.60 3.36
N SER A 37 -10.06 -9.91 3.96
CA SER A 37 -10.08 -8.44 3.96
C SER A 37 -10.64 -7.85 5.25
N VAL A 38 -10.08 -6.70 5.63
CA VAL A 38 -10.61 -5.76 6.63
C VAL A 38 -10.87 -4.44 5.91
N ILE A 39 -12.12 -3.97 5.94
CA ILE A 39 -12.55 -2.77 5.24
C ILE A 39 -12.43 -1.57 6.19
N THR A 40 -11.72 -0.53 5.76
CA THR A 40 -11.52 0.71 6.53
C THR A 40 -12.46 1.84 6.10
N ALA A 41 -12.87 1.84 4.85
CA ALA A 41 -13.86 2.77 4.30
C ALA A 41 -14.57 2.15 3.10
N VAL A 42 -15.79 2.56 2.85
CA VAL A 42 -16.50 2.27 1.59
C VAL A 42 -16.44 3.53 0.72
N THR A 43 -16.10 3.39 -0.56
CA THR A 43 -16.08 4.52 -1.50
C THR A 43 -17.11 4.37 -2.60
N ALA A 44 -17.67 5.49 -3.04
CA ALA A 44 -18.34 5.64 -4.33
C ALA A 44 -17.28 6.08 -5.34
N GLN A 45 -16.70 5.14 -6.06
CA GLN A 45 -15.53 5.37 -6.92
C GLN A 45 -15.69 4.65 -8.25
N ASN A 46 -15.16 5.26 -9.31
CA ASN A 46 -15.02 4.68 -10.64
C ASN A 46 -13.71 5.14 -11.31
N THR A 47 -13.54 4.89 -12.62
CA THR A 47 -12.33 5.27 -13.37
C THR A 47 -12.14 6.79 -13.51
N LEU A 48 -13.17 7.59 -13.23
CA LEU A 48 -13.14 9.05 -13.34
C LEU A 48 -12.75 9.72 -12.01
N GLY A 49 -13.08 9.11 -10.85
CA GLY A 49 -12.74 9.68 -9.56
C GLY A 49 -13.43 9.01 -8.37
N VAL A 50 -13.18 9.58 -7.20
CA VAL A 50 -13.83 9.25 -5.93
C VAL A 50 -14.87 10.31 -5.66
N PHE A 51 -16.14 9.92 -5.54
CA PHE A 51 -17.29 10.81 -5.40
C PHE A 51 -17.79 10.89 -3.95
N ASP A 52 -17.60 9.82 -3.18
CA ASP A 52 -17.95 9.78 -1.76
C ASP A 52 -17.09 8.76 -1.01
N ILE A 53 -16.86 9.01 0.28
CA ILE A 53 -16.08 8.14 1.17
C ILE A 53 -16.80 8.04 2.51
N HIS A 54 -17.21 6.84 2.88
CA HIS A 54 -17.78 6.55 4.19
C HIS A 54 -16.79 5.73 5.04
N PRO A 55 -16.14 6.32 6.06
CA PRO A 55 -15.26 5.60 6.97
C PRO A 55 -16.03 4.56 7.78
N ILE A 56 -15.43 3.39 7.96
CA ILE A 56 -15.99 2.35 8.84
C ILE A 56 -15.68 2.70 10.29
N PRO A 57 -16.66 2.58 11.22
CA PRO A 57 -16.45 2.83 12.63
C PRO A 57 -15.31 1.98 13.20
N LEU A 58 -14.47 2.56 14.08
CA LEU A 58 -13.31 1.88 14.69
C LEU A 58 -13.69 0.54 15.34
N LYS A 59 -14.80 0.50 16.05
CA LYS A 59 -15.32 -0.74 16.65
C LYS A 59 -15.53 -1.85 15.61
N THR A 60 -16.02 -1.50 14.43
CA THR A 60 -16.25 -2.47 13.35
C THR A 60 -14.92 -2.92 12.75
N ILE A 61 -13.95 -2.00 12.58
CA ILE A 61 -12.60 -2.35 12.10
C ILE A 61 -11.93 -3.33 13.07
N GLN A 62 -11.98 -3.06 14.38
CA GLN A 62 -11.46 -3.96 15.41
C GLN A 62 -12.14 -5.33 15.36
N ALA A 63 -13.46 -5.36 15.24
CA ALA A 63 -14.21 -6.62 15.14
C ALA A 63 -13.81 -7.44 13.90
N GLN A 64 -13.58 -6.80 12.74
CA GLN A 64 -13.08 -7.47 11.53
C GLN A 64 -11.67 -8.04 11.74
N LEU A 65 -10.75 -7.26 12.35
CA LEU A 65 -9.38 -7.69 12.65
C LEU A 65 -9.37 -8.91 13.58
N GLU A 66 -10.17 -8.88 14.66
CA GLU A 66 -10.29 -10.00 15.60
C GLU A 66 -10.94 -11.23 14.96
N ALA A 67 -11.95 -11.05 14.12
CA ALA A 67 -12.59 -12.16 13.42
C ALA A 67 -11.59 -12.89 12.51
N VAL A 68 -10.77 -12.14 11.76
CA VAL A 68 -9.73 -12.72 10.90
C VAL A 68 -8.65 -13.40 11.74
N LYS A 69 -8.15 -12.74 12.78
CA LYS A 69 -7.10 -13.27 13.66
C LYS A 69 -7.51 -14.59 14.34
N ASN A 70 -8.77 -14.70 14.73
CA ASN A 70 -9.24 -15.84 15.51
C ASN A 70 -9.50 -17.12 14.68
N ASP A 71 -9.58 -16.99 13.34
CA ASP A 71 -9.93 -18.09 12.45
C ASP A 71 -8.85 -18.40 11.40
N PHE A 72 -8.11 -17.38 10.93
CA PHE A 72 -7.19 -17.51 9.81
C PHE A 72 -5.71 -17.45 10.23
N HIS A 73 -4.89 -18.25 9.55
CA HIS A 73 -3.44 -18.25 9.72
C HIS A 73 -2.78 -17.34 8.68
N ILE A 74 -2.81 -16.03 8.92
CA ILE A 74 -2.37 -15.02 7.96
C ILE A 74 -0.84 -15.00 7.83
N ALA A 75 -0.34 -15.43 6.68
CA ALA A 75 1.10 -15.45 6.37
C ALA A 75 1.64 -14.04 6.04
N SER A 76 0.82 -13.18 5.45
CA SER A 76 1.19 -11.79 5.14
C SER A 76 -0.05 -10.89 5.14
N ALA A 77 0.11 -9.67 5.62
CA ALA A 77 -0.93 -8.64 5.57
C ALA A 77 -0.43 -7.41 4.79
N LYS A 78 -1.26 -6.94 3.86
CA LYS A 78 -1.04 -5.66 3.14
C LYS A 78 -1.92 -4.60 3.75
N ILE A 79 -1.33 -3.44 4.04
CA ILE A 79 -2.03 -2.24 4.51
C ILE A 79 -2.07 -1.26 3.35
N GLY A 80 -3.27 -0.83 2.96
CA GLY A 80 -3.49 0.20 1.94
C GLY A 80 -4.08 1.48 2.51
N MET A 81 -5.09 2.05 1.86
CA MET A 81 -5.75 3.28 2.30
C MET A 81 -6.49 3.07 3.63
N LEU A 82 -6.14 3.86 4.64
CA LEU A 82 -6.79 3.86 5.95
C LEU A 82 -7.70 5.08 6.18
N GLY A 83 -7.42 6.21 5.50
CA GLY A 83 -8.25 7.41 5.49
C GLY A 83 -7.95 8.39 6.62
N THR A 84 -8.06 8.02 7.87
CA THR A 84 -7.92 8.93 9.02
C THR A 84 -6.85 8.50 10.01
N ALA A 85 -6.34 9.47 10.81
CA ALA A 85 -5.36 9.21 11.86
C ALA A 85 -5.89 8.20 12.89
N ASP A 86 -7.14 8.31 13.29
CA ASP A 86 -7.76 7.40 14.28
C ASP A 86 -7.81 5.95 13.79
N ILE A 87 -8.09 5.74 12.49
CA ILE A 87 -8.06 4.40 11.89
C ILE A 87 -6.62 3.87 11.83
N ILE A 88 -5.66 4.73 11.49
CA ILE A 88 -4.24 4.38 11.49
C ILE A 88 -3.78 3.94 12.88
N GLU A 89 -4.10 4.72 13.91
CA GLU A 89 -3.77 4.37 15.30
C GLU A 89 -4.43 3.07 15.74
N CYS A 90 -5.71 2.88 15.44
CA CYS A 90 -6.46 1.66 15.76
C CYS A 90 -5.85 0.42 15.10
N VAL A 91 -5.51 0.50 13.81
CA VAL A 91 -4.89 -0.61 13.08
C VAL A 91 -3.46 -0.86 13.56
N ALA A 92 -2.68 0.18 13.84
CA ALA A 92 -1.32 0.07 14.33
C ALA A 92 -1.26 -0.56 15.72
N ASP A 93 -2.15 -0.15 16.64
CA ASP A 93 -2.26 -0.74 17.97
C ASP A 93 -2.50 -2.25 17.87
N PHE A 94 -3.47 -2.68 17.06
CA PHE A 94 -3.75 -4.10 16.84
C PHE A 94 -2.53 -4.85 16.24
N LEU A 95 -1.86 -4.27 15.24
CA LEU A 95 -0.72 -4.87 14.57
C LEU A 95 0.57 -4.85 15.40
N SER A 96 0.67 -4.00 16.41
CA SER A 96 1.84 -3.94 17.31
C SER A 96 2.09 -5.26 18.05
N HIS A 97 1.06 -6.06 18.27
CA HIS A 97 1.14 -7.40 18.85
C HIS A 97 1.57 -8.50 17.86
N ARG A 98 1.90 -8.13 16.62
CA ARG A 98 2.32 -9.05 15.54
C ARG A 98 1.38 -10.26 15.36
N PRO A 99 0.06 -10.07 15.24
CA PRO A 99 -0.90 -11.18 15.12
C PRO A 99 -0.82 -11.86 13.73
N PHE A 100 -0.20 -11.20 12.75
CA PHE A 100 -0.04 -11.67 11.38
C PHE A 100 1.44 -11.77 11.01
N GLY A 101 1.76 -12.48 9.92
CA GLY A 101 3.12 -12.62 9.41
C GLY A 101 3.70 -11.31 8.84
N THR A 102 4.27 -11.37 7.64
CA THR A 102 4.92 -10.20 7.01
C THR A 102 3.94 -9.05 6.77
N LEU A 103 4.29 -7.84 7.22
CA LEU A 103 3.49 -6.62 7.01
C LEU A 103 4.04 -5.79 5.84
N VAL A 104 3.21 -5.60 4.80
CA VAL A 104 3.51 -4.76 3.64
C VAL A 104 2.67 -3.48 3.73
N LEU A 105 3.31 -2.33 3.87
CA LEU A 105 2.67 -1.03 3.92
C LEU A 105 2.73 -0.33 2.56
N ASP A 106 1.59 -0.15 1.91
CA ASP A 106 1.43 0.69 0.72
C ASP A 106 0.84 2.04 1.19
N PRO A 107 1.67 3.10 1.32
CA PRO A 107 1.28 4.34 1.99
C PRO A 107 0.45 5.23 1.08
N VAL A 108 -0.76 4.78 0.73
CA VAL A 108 -1.65 5.49 -0.21
C VAL A 108 -2.12 6.81 0.38
N MET A 109 -1.67 7.93 -0.20
CA MET A 109 -1.97 9.29 0.28
C MET A 109 -2.89 10.07 -0.63
N ILE A 110 -2.89 9.77 -1.94
CA ILE A 110 -3.61 10.52 -2.97
C ILE A 110 -4.38 9.55 -3.86
N ALA A 111 -5.66 9.83 -4.10
CA ALA A 111 -6.44 9.09 -5.09
C ALA A 111 -5.94 9.36 -6.51
N LYS A 112 -6.12 8.41 -7.44
CA LYS A 112 -6.04 8.69 -8.87
C LYS A 112 -7.04 9.79 -9.21
N GLY A 113 -6.56 10.97 -9.60
CA GLY A 113 -7.39 12.17 -9.81
C GLY A 113 -7.00 13.33 -8.90
N GLY A 114 -6.00 13.14 -8.02
CA GLY A 114 -5.38 14.20 -7.21
C GLY A 114 -6.15 14.57 -5.93
N ALA A 115 -7.27 13.91 -5.63
CA ALA A 115 -7.96 14.13 -4.37
C ALA A 115 -7.11 13.60 -3.21
N PRO A 116 -6.82 14.40 -2.17
CA PRO A 116 -6.10 13.92 -1.00
C PRO A 116 -6.94 12.87 -0.27
N LEU A 117 -6.41 11.67 -0.13
CA LEU A 117 -7.01 10.57 0.64
C LEU A 117 -6.55 10.60 2.10
N LEU A 118 -5.47 11.31 2.39
CA LEU A 118 -4.88 11.45 3.71
C LEU A 118 -4.69 12.92 4.04
N GLN A 119 -5.19 13.34 5.20
CA GLN A 119 -4.88 14.65 5.77
C GLN A 119 -3.45 14.64 6.35
N GLN A 120 -2.83 15.83 6.55
CA GLN A 120 -1.49 15.97 7.12
C GLN A 120 -1.32 15.19 8.44
N GLN A 121 -2.33 15.20 9.29
CA GLN A 121 -2.35 14.46 10.55
C GLN A 121 -2.24 12.94 10.36
N ALA A 122 -2.87 12.42 9.31
CA ALA A 122 -2.83 11.01 8.99
C ALA A 122 -1.47 10.56 8.41
N VAL A 123 -0.77 11.42 7.67
CA VAL A 123 0.62 11.17 7.23
C VAL A 123 1.54 11.05 8.44
N SER A 124 1.41 11.98 9.42
CA SER A 124 2.19 11.93 10.65
C SER A 124 1.88 10.68 11.49
N ALA A 125 0.61 10.28 11.57
CA ALA A 125 0.20 9.05 12.27
C ALA A 125 0.78 7.81 11.58
N LEU A 126 0.77 7.75 10.23
CA LEU A 126 1.34 6.65 9.47
C LEU A 126 2.84 6.49 9.73
N SER A 127 3.61 7.61 9.66
CA SER A 127 5.04 7.59 9.94
C SER A 127 5.35 7.18 11.38
N LYS A 128 4.55 7.65 12.33
CA LYS A 128 4.77 7.39 13.76
C LYS A 128 4.40 5.98 14.19
N TYR A 129 3.28 5.44 13.68
CA TYR A 129 2.68 4.22 14.25
C TYR A 129 2.79 3.00 13.33
N LEU A 130 2.66 3.15 12.01
CA LEU A 130 2.67 2.02 11.08
C LEU A 130 4.03 1.76 10.43
N LEU A 131 4.77 2.81 10.10
CA LEU A 131 6.06 2.66 9.44
C LEU A 131 7.04 1.80 10.25
N PRO A 132 7.15 1.94 11.60
CA PRO A 132 8.01 1.08 12.42
C PRO A 132 7.56 -0.39 12.47
N LEU A 133 6.32 -0.68 12.11
CA LEU A 133 5.79 -2.05 12.08
C LEU A 133 6.00 -2.72 10.71
N ALA A 134 6.25 -1.95 9.66
CA ALA A 134 6.33 -2.44 8.29
C ALA A 134 7.59 -3.29 8.05
N ASP A 135 7.39 -4.52 7.59
CA ASP A 135 8.50 -5.33 7.09
C ASP A 135 8.90 -4.88 5.67
N VAL A 136 7.94 -4.37 4.90
CA VAL A 136 8.17 -3.75 3.58
C VAL A 136 7.29 -2.51 3.44
N ILE A 137 7.85 -1.39 2.99
CA ILE A 137 7.08 -0.22 2.56
C ILE A 137 7.23 0.00 1.06
N THR A 138 6.14 0.38 0.38
CA THR A 138 6.09 0.51 -1.09
C THR A 138 5.60 1.88 -1.57
N PRO A 139 6.22 3.01 -1.21
CA PRO A 139 5.80 4.33 -1.65
C PRO A 139 6.11 4.56 -3.14
N ASN A 140 5.30 5.36 -3.81
CA ASN A 140 5.71 6.05 -5.02
C ASN A 140 6.57 7.29 -4.68
N ILE A 141 7.15 7.97 -5.69
CA ILE A 141 8.01 9.13 -5.45
C ILE A 141 7.29 10.24 -4.66
N PRO A 142 6.07 10.69 -5.01
CA PRO A 142 5.34 11.68 -4.21
C PRO A 142 5.05 11.24 -2.78
N GLU A 143 4.75 9.96 -2.56
CA GLU A 143 4.53 9.40 -1.21
C GLU A 143 5.84 9.36 -0.40
N ALA A 144 6.96 8.99 -1.04
CA ALA A 144 8.28 9.04 -0.42
C ALA A 144 8.68 10.46 -0.02
N GLU A 145 8.45 11.45 -0.90
CA GLU A 145 8.66 12.87 -0.59
C GLU A 145 7.82 13.34 0.62
N ALA A 146 6.56 12.93 0.68
CA ALA A 146 5.68 13.31 1.79
C ALA A 146 6.12 12.69 3.13
N LEU A 147 6.67 11.46 3.11
CA LEU A 147 7.13 10.75 4.30
C LEU A 147 8.51 11.25 4.79
N THR A 148 9.38 11.64 3.86
CA THR A 148 10.75 12.07 4.19
C THR A 148 10.89 13.58 4.35
N GLY A 149 9.96 14.36 3.80
CA GLY A 149 9.94 15.82 3.90
C GLY A 149 10.87 16.55 2.92
N PHE A 150 11.51 15.85 1.99
CA PHE A 150 12.36 16.47 0.96
C PHE A 150 12.01 16.02 -0.45
N LYS A 151 12.42 16.82 -1.44
CA LYS A 151 12.16 16.55 -2.85
C LYS A 151 13.12 15.51 -3.42
N ILE A 152 12.57 14.64 -4.27
CA ILE A 152 13.30 13.58 -4.98
C ILE A 152 13.42 13.99 -6.45
N SER A 153 14.65 14.28 -6.90
CA SER A 153 14.93 14.79 -8.24
C SER A 153 15.90 13.91 -9.05
N ASP A 154 16.60 12.99 -8.41
CA ASP A 154 17.62 12.14 -9.01
C ASP A 154 17.78 10.82 -8.23
N THR A 155 18.64 9.94 -8.74
CA THR A 155 18.91 8.63 -8.11
C THR A 155 19.49 8.76 -6.70
N ALA A 156 20.34 9.78 -6.45
CA ALA A 156 20.95 9.96 -5.14
C ALA A 156 19.89 10.33 -4.08
N SER A 157 18.95 11.20 -4.43
CA SER A 157 17.83 11.56 -3.54
C SER A 157 16.84 10.42 -3.34
N ILE A 158 16.65 9.51 -4.31
CA ILE A 158 15.87 8.27 -4.11
C ILE A 158 16.55 7.36 -3.08
N GLN A 159 17.86 7.15 -3.23
CA GLN A 159 18.63 6.34 -2.27
C GLN A 159 18.58 6.94 -0.87
N GLN A 160 18.72 8.27 -0.76
CA GLN A 160 18.60 8.96 0.51
C GLN A 160 17.21 8.80 1.12
N ALA A 161 16.15 8.90 0.32
CA ALA A 161 14.77 8.68 0.77
C ALA A 161 14.57 7.25 1.29
N ALA A 162 15.10 6.25 0.58
CA ALA A 162 15.01 4.86 1.02
C ALA A 162 15.72 4.64 2.36
N LEU A 163 16.93 5.18 2.53
CA LEU A 163 17.67 5.13 3.80
C LEU A 163 16.93 5.84 4.94
N ASP A 164 16.28 6.95 4.64
CA ASP A 164 15.54 7.72 5.63
C ASP A 164 14.28 6.98 6.10
N LEU A 165 13.58 6.32 5.18
CA LEU A 165 12.45 5.46 5.52
C LEU A 165 12.87 4.24 6.36
N GLN A 166 14.06 3.67 6.12
CA GLN A 166 14.62 2.63 7.00
C GLN A 166 14.96 3.17 8.39
N LYS A 167 15.54 4.36 8.49
CA LYS A 167 15.81 5.01 9.79
C LYS A 167 14.52 5.29 10.58
N GLN A 168 13.42 5.56 9.88
CA GLN A 168 12.09 5.72 10.48
C GLN A 168 11.46 4.39 10.91
N GLY A 169 12.07 3.23 10.59
CA GLY A 169 11.71 1.93 11.10
C GLY A 169 11.27 0.87 10.08
N ALA A 170 11.08 1.21 8.82
CA ALA A 170 10.78 0.21 7.79
C ALA A 170 11.99 -0.73 7.59
N LYS A 171 11.76 -2.05 7.50
CA LYS A 171 12.88 -2.99 7.29
C LYS A 171 13.37 -2.98 5.85
N ASN A 172 12.44 -3.09 4.90
CA ASN A 172 12.75 -3.08 3.47
C ASN A 172 11.92 -1.98 2.80
N VAL A 173 12.53 -1.32 1.81
CA VAL A 173 11.91 -0.19 1.11
C VAL A 173 11.89 -0.45 -0.38
N ILE A 174 10.73 -0.24 -1.02
CA ILE A 174 10.57 -0.28 -2.47
C ILE A 174 9.99 1.06 -2.92
N ILE A 175 10.79 1.94 -3.51
CA ILE A 175 10.30 3.19 -4.08
C ILE A 175 9.89 2.95 -5.53
N LYS A 176 8.57 3.06 -5.79
CA LYS A 176 7.98 2.79 -7.11
C LYS A 176 8.28 3.92 -8.09
N GLY A 177 8.87 3.60 -9.23
CA GLY A 177 9.27 4.56 -10.26
C GLY A 177 8.22 4.87 -11.31
N GLY A 178 6.96 4.47 -11.13
CA GLY A 178 5.86 4.76 -12.07
C GLY A 178 5.62 6.25 -12.35
N HIS A 179 6.08 7.13 -11.46
CA HIS A 179 6.14 8.59 -11.61
C HIS A 179 7.59 9.03 -11.94
N SER A 180 8.23 8.38 -12.92
CA SER A 180 9.64 8.55 -13.23
C SER A 180 10.06 10.02 -13.30
N LEU A 181 11.29 10.30 -12.83
CA LEU A 181 11.96 11.60 -12.96
C LEU A 181 12.08 12.05 -14.42
N ASN A 182 12.00 11.12 -15.37
CA ASN A 182 11.95 11.39 -16.80
C ASN A 182 10.65 10.85 -17.41
N SER A 183 9.68 11.73 -17.63
CA SER A 183 8.37 11.40 -18.22
C SER A 183 8.44 10.84 -19.65
N GLN A 184 9.57 11.01 -20.34
CA GLN A 184 9.82 10.50 -21.69
C GLN A 184 10.48 9.12 -21.71
N SER A 185 10.89 8.58 -20.55
CA SER A 185 11.48 7.25 -20.48
C SER A 185 10.44 6.18 -20.80
N GLN A 186 10.80 5.25 -21.69
CA GLN A 186 10.01 4.04 -21.97
C GLN A 186 10.18 2.96 -20.88
N GLN A 187 10.97 3.22 -19.86
CA GLN A 187 11.23 2.31 -18.75
C GLN A 187 10.72 2.88 -17.43
N CYS A 188 10.16 2.02 -16.60
CA CYS A 188 9.91 2.27 -15.18
C CYS A 188 10.99 1.57 -14.36
N GLN A 189 11.48 2.24 -13.32
CA GLN A 189 12.50 1.73 -12.43
C GLN A 189 11.98 1.76 -11.01
N ASP A 190 11.91 0.61 -10.34
CA ASP A 190 11.61 0.52 -8.92
C ASP A 190 12.92 0.32 -8.15
N TRP A 191 13.16 1.15 -7.13
CA TRP A 191 14.38 1.12 -6.31
C TRP A 191 14.11 0.35 -5.03
N ILE A 192 14.92 -0.69 -4.80
CA ILE A 192 14.80 -1.58 -3.65
C ILE A 192 15.99 -1.37 -2.73
N LEU A 193 15.72 -1.21 -1.43
CA LEU A 193 16.71 -1.24 -0.36
C LEU A 193 16.27 -2.28 0.67
N LEU A 194 17.08 -3.32 0.86
CA LEU A 194 16.83 -4.38 1.81
C LEU A 194 17.41 -4.04 3.19
N GLN A 195 16.87 -4.69 4.22
CA GLN A 195 17.31 -4.53 5.62
C GLN A 195 18.80 -4.77 5.83
N ASN A 196 19.43 -5.66 5.04
CA ASN A 196 20.85 -5.96 5.10
C ASN A 196 21.74 -4.90 4.43
N GLY A 197 21.16 -3.83 3.87
CA GLY A 197 21.86 -2.77 3.15
C GLY A 197 22.06 -3.05 1.66
N GLU A 198 21.68 -4.23 1.17
CA GLU A 198 21.72 -4.55 -0.25
C GLU A 198 20.67 -3.70 -0.99
N HIS A 199 21.05 -3.15 -2.14
CA HIS A 199 20.16 -2.34 -2.97
C HIS A 199 20.30 -2.73 -4.44
N PHE A 200 19.16 -2.66 -5.17
CA PHE A 200 19.10 -2.92 -6.60
C PHE A 200 17.91 -2.21 -7.22
N VAL A 201 17.88 -2.16 -8.55
CA VAL A 201 16.82 -1.56 -9.33
C VAL A 201 16.13 -2.65 -10.15
N LEU A 202 14.80 -2.68 -10.10
CA LEU A 202 13.99 -3.47 -11.02
C LEU A 202 13.53 -2.59 -12.17
N GLU A 203 13.79 -3.05 -13.39
CA GLU A 203 13.39 -2.33 -14.61
C GLU A 203 12.24 -3.05 -15.30
N SER A 204 11.28 -2.29 -15.75
CA SER A 204 10.16 -2.77 -16.55
C SER A 204 9.82 -1.80 -17.67
N VAL A 205 9.24 -2.32 -18.74
CA VAL A 205 8.77 -1.48 -19.85
C VAL A 205 7.58 -0.63 -19.37
N ARG A 206 7.61 0.64 -19.68
CA ARG A 206 6.49 1.55 -19.41
C ARG A 206 5.41 1.34 -20.46
N PHE A 207 4.22 0.97 -20.00
CA PHE A 207 3.04 0.95 -20.86
C PHE A 207 2.27 2.26 -20.67
N GLU A 208 1.90 2.90 -21.78
CA GLU A 208 0.89 3.95 -21.74
C GLU A 208 -0.45 3.30 -21.37
N ILE A 209 -0.81 3.45 -20.11
CA ILE A 209 -2.08 2.96 -19.61
C ILE A 209 -3.01 4.15 -19.62
N GLY A 210 -4.16 4.00 -20.29
CA GLY A 210 -5.24 4.93 -20.17
C GLY A 210 -5.65 5.16 -18.70
N ARG A 211 -6.80 5.72 -18.43
CA ARG A 211 -7.29 6.02 -17.07
C ARG A 211 -7.55 4.78 -16.20
N ALA A 212 -7.54 3.57 -16.80
CA ALA A 212 -7.62 2.29 -16.10
C ALA A 212 -6.33 1.98 -15.32
N SER A 213 -6.44 1.30 -14.17
CA SER A 213 -5.28 0.93 -13.38
C SER A 213 -4.46 -0.17 -14.06
N CYS A 214 -3.15 -0.25 -13.80
CA CYS A 214 -2.29 -1.34 -14.28
C CYS A 214 -2.82 -2.74 -13.96
N ARG A 215 -3.63 -2.85 -12.92
CA ARG A 215 -4.22 -4.09 -12.42
C ARG A 215 -5.31 -4.64 -13.34
N GLU A 216 -5.95 -3.80 -14.15
CA GLU A 216 -6.96 -4.26 -15.12
C GLU A 216 -6.37 -5.07 -16.29
N ARG A 217 -5.09 -4.84 -16.63
CA ARG A 217 -4.41 -5.60 -17.70
C ARG A 217 -3.98 -7.01 -17.29
N VAL A 218 -3.79 -7.25 -15.99
CA VAL A 218 -3.43 -8.58 -15.47
C VAL A 218 -4.64 -9.52 -15.46
N SER A 219 -5.85 -8.99 -15.50
CA SER A 219 -7.10 -9.76 -15.48
C SER A 219 -7.74 -10.01 -16.84
N SER A 220 -7.17 -9.47 -17.93
CA SER A 220 -7.63 -9.78 -19.29
C SER A 220 -6.80 -10.93 -19.85
N PRO A 221 -7.41 -12.12 -20.11
CA PRO A 221 -6.72 -13.15 -20.86
C PRO A 221 -6.42 -12.62 -22.28
N VAL A 222 -5.19 -12.77 -22.70
CA VAL A 222 -4.76 -12.58 -24.10
C VAL A 222 -5.35 -13.72 -24.93
#